data_b141f4269e87dfdf15965941adefe78f
#
_entry.id   b141f4269e87dfdf15965941adefe78f
#
_cell.length_a   1.000
_cell.length_b   1.000
_cell.length_c   1.000
_cell.angle_alpha   90.00
_cell.angle_beta   90.00
_cell.angle_gamma   90.00
#
_symmetry.space_group_name_H-M   'P 1'
#
loop_
_entity.id
_entity.type
_entity.pdbx_description
1 polymer ?
#
loop_
_entity_poly.entity_id
_entity_poly.type
_entity_poly.pdbx_seq_one_letter_code
_entity_poly.pdbx_strand_id
1 'polypeptide(L)'
;MTIKITRSDPRYAMLQRSRNLRWDGNPAEAAAEIELCETAEQAAEALQRAVNAGVRPTVRSGGHCYEDFVVNNPGGTILDLSLLKSDALPGDGKRYRISAGHELGEAYISLYKRYGVTIPGGSCFEVGAGGHITGGGFGVLSRLHGLTIDWLSAAEILTVDNKGHVALRIVDEKHEPDLFRACRGGGGGNFGIVTGFLFDRLPAAPYEVANA
;
A
#
# COMPACT_ATOMS: atom_id res chain seq x y z
N MET A 1 -2.01 -0.06 19.29
CA MET A 1 -0.68 0.57 19.51
C MET A 1 0.26 -0.03 18.47
N THR A 2 0.96 0.80 17.67
CA THR A 2 1.92 0.37 16.64
C THR A 2 3.18 -0.23 17.26
N ILE A 3 3.88 -1.08 16.50
CA ILE A 3 5.22 -1.55 16.87
C ILE A 3 6.21 -0.47 16.41
N LYS A 4 6.81 0.22 17.37
CA LYS A 4 7.75 1.31 17.12
C LYS A 4 9.20 0.80 17.16
N ILE A 5 9.94 1.03 16.09
CA ILE A 5 11.34 0.64 15.90
C ILE A 5 12.18 1.90 15.80
N THR A 6 13.04 2.12 16.78
CA THR A 6 13.99 3.24 16.79
C THR A 6 15.39 2.77 16.45
N ARG A 7 16.33 3.69 16.26
CA ARG A 7 17.73 3.38 15.94
C ARG A 7 18.44 2.48 16.99
N SER A 8 17.94 2.47 18.23
CA SER A 8 18.46 1.59 19.29
C SER A 8 17.88 0.17 19.27
N ASP A 9 16.82 -0.08 18.48
CA ASP A 9 16.24 -1.41 18.34
C ASP A 9 17.14 -2.27 17.44
N PRO A 10 17.50 -3.51 17.83
CA PRO A 10 18.37 -4.38 17.04
C PRO A 10 17.81 -4.74 15.66
N ARG A 11 16.47 -4.63 15.46
CA ARG A 11 15.82 -4.86 14.16
C ARG A 11 15.97 -3.67 13.21
N TYR A 12 16.30 -2.47 13.71
CA TYR A 12 16.30 -1.25 12.93
C TYR A 12 17.17 -1.36 11.67
N ALA A 13 18.39 -1.88 11.80
CA ALA A 13 19.35 -1.99 10.70
C ALA A 13 18.84 -2.80 9.49
N MET A 14 17.95 -3.77 9.74
CA MET A 14 17.30 -4.54 8.67
C MET A 14 16.01 -3.87 8.17
N LEU A 15 15.19 -3.39 9.10
CA LEU A 15 13.88 -2.83 8.77
C LEU A 15 13.93 -1.47 8.08
N GLN A 16 14.99 -0.69 8.27
CA GLN A 16 15.17 0.57 7.54
C GLN A 16 15.45 0.37 6.04
N ARG A 17 15.94 -0.80 5.64
CA ARG A 17 16.29 -1.08 4.24
C ARG A 17 15.06 -1.28 3.38
N SER A 18 15.21 -1.00 2.09
CA SER A 18 14.27 -1.32 1.04
C SER A 18 14.88 -2.38 0.12
N ARG A 19 14.09 -2.90 -0.81
CA ARG A 19 14.56 -3.86 -1.83
C ARG A 19 15.34 -3.18 -2.96
N ASN A 20 15.27 -1.86 -3.09
CA ASN A 20 16.07 -1.15 -4.07
C ASN A 20 17.50 -0.89 -3.54
N LEU A 21 18.45 -0.79 -4.45
CA LEU A 21 19.87 -0.59 -4.14
C LEU A 21 20.32 0.88 -4.27
N ARG A 22 19.40 1.82 -4.50
CA ARG A 22 19.77 3.25 -4.63
C ARG A 22 20.13 3.89 -3.30
N TRP A 23 19.54 3.40 -2.22
CA TRP A 23 19.94 3.84 -0.90
C TRP A 23 21.27 3.16 -0.50
N ASP A 24 22.29 3.96 -0.32
CA ASP A 24 23.66 3.52 -0.04
C ASP A 24 23.90 3.07 1.41
N GLY A 25 22.87 3.20 2.27
CA GLY A 25 22.97 2.87 3.68
C GLY A 25 23.50 4.00 4.55
N ASN A 26 23.56 5.24 4.04
CA ASN A 26 24.00 6.40 4.80
C ASN A 26 23.10 6.67 6.02
N PRO A 27 23.59 6.51 7.27
CA PRO A 27 22.77 6.70 8.47
C PRO A 27 22.23 8.13 8.62
N ALA A 28 22.88 9.13 7.99
CA ALA A 28 22.42 10.51 8.03
C ALA A 28 21.14 10.73 7.22
N GLU A 29 20.91 9.90 6.21
CA GLU A 29 19.72 9.93 5.34
C GLU A 29 18.60 9.00 5.82
N ALA A 30 18.89 8.17 6.82
CA ALA A 30 17.95 7.21 7.36
C ALA A 30 16.87 7.88 8.23
N ALA A 31 15.66 7.32 8.23
CA ALA A 31 14.58 7.73 9.12
C ALA A 31 14.97 7.62 10.60
N ALA A 32 14.39 8.44 11.45
CA ALA A 32 14.60 8.34 12.90
C ALA A 32 13.94 7.11 13.49
N GLU A 33 12.79 6.71 12.92
CA GLU A 33 11.99 5.59 13.40
C GLU A 33 11.17 4.95 12.29
N ILE A 34 10.71 3.72 12.56
CA ILE A 34 9.80 2.96 11.72
C ILE A 34 8.63 2.53 12.59
N GLU A 35 7.40 2.78 12.14
CA GLU A 35 6.19 2.30 12.81
C GLU A 35 5.51 1.24 11.95
N LEU A 36 5.50 0.00 12.46
CA LEU A 36 4.80 -1.12 11.83
C LEU A 36 3.32 -1.04 12.18
N CYS A 37 2.46 -0.98 11.18
CA CYS A 37 1.02 -0.83 11.31
C CYS A 37 0.30 -2.10 10.85
N GLU A 38 -0.51 -2.69 11.72
CA GLU A 38 -1.29 -3.90 11.45
C GLU A 38 -2.72 -3.56 11.00
N THR A 39 -3.20 -2.35 11.33
CA THR A 39 -4.55 -1.89 10.98
C THR A 39 -4.55 -0.46 10.45
N ALA A 40 -5.63 -0.06 9.76
CA ALA A 40 -5.79 1.31 9.26
C ALA A 40 -5.84 2.34 10.40
N GLU A 41 -6.43 1.97 11.55
CA GLU A 41 -6.49 2.81 12.75
C GLU A 41 -5.09 3.04 13.31
N GLN A 42 -4.26 2.00 13.38
CA GLN A 42 -2.86 2.14 13.80
C GLN A 42 -2.07 3.04 12.85
N ALA A 43 -2.28 2.91 11.53
CA ALA A 43 -1.67 3.79 10.54
C ALA A 43 -2.15 5.25 10.70
N ALA A 44 -3.44 5.47 11.00
CA ALA A 44 -4.00 6.79 11.27
C ALA A 44 -3.38 7.43 12.53
N GLU A 45 -3.26 6.66 13.61
CA GLU A 45 -2.63 7.12 14.85
C GLU A 45 -1.15 7.48 14.63
N ALA A 46 -0.41 6.64 13.88
CA ALA A 46 0.99 6.89 13.55
C ALA A 46 1.16 8.14 12.70
N LEU A 47 0.31 8.31 11.67
CA LEU A 47 0.29 9.51 10.85
C LEU A 47 -0.03 10.76 11.69
N GLN A 48 -1.02 10.68 12.60
CA GLN A 48 -1.38 11.80 13.47
C GLN A 48 -0.22 12.19 14.39
N ARG A 49 0.53 11.21 14.92
CA ARG A 49 1.75 11.49 15.71
C ARG A 49 2.80 12.24 14.90
N ALA A 50 3.07 11.78 13.67
CA ALA A 50 4.03 12.42 12.78
C ALA A 50 3.60 13.87 12.46
N VAL A 51 2.32 14.10 12.14
CA VAL A 51 1.76 15.44 11.88
C VAL A 51 1.91 16.34 13.10
N ASN A 52 1.52 15.88 14.29
CA ASN A 52 1.60 16.65 15.53
C ASN A 52 3.04 17.01 15.90
N ALA A 53 3.99 16.15 15.57
CA ALA A 53 5.42 16.37 15.80
C ALA A 53 6.09 17.21 14.70
N GLY A 54 5.41 17.55 13.62
CA GLY A 54 6.00 18.22 12.46
C GLY A 54 7.06 17.36 11.75
N VAL A 55 6.97 16.04 11.86
CA VAL A 55 7.91 15.08 11.30
C VAL A 55 7.40 14.59 9.95
N ARG A 56 8.31 14.48 8.96
CA ARG A 56 7.96 13.95 7.63
C ARG A 56 7.60 12.46 7.72
N PRO A 57 6.39 12.04 7.36
CA PRO A 57 6.07 10.63 7.15
C PRO A 57 6.45 10.19 5.74
N THR A 58 6.98 8.98 5.59
CA THR A 58 7.01 8.23 4.33
C THR A 58 6.27 6.91 4.53
N VAL A 59 5.80 6.30 3.44
CA VAL A 59 4.95 5.10 3.51
C VAL A 59 5.63 3.96 2.79
N ARG A 60 5.66 2.79 3.43
CA ARG A 60 6.16 1.56 2.85
C ARG A 60 5.09 0.47 2.84
N SER A 61 4.92 -0.19 1.71
CA SER A 61 4.21 -1.45 1.54
C SER A 61 5.25 -2.58 1.36
N GLY A 62 5.50 -3.06 0.14
CA GLY A 62 6.51 -4.08 -0.14
C GLY A 62 7.96 -3.58 -0.27
N GLY A 63 8.21 -2.28 -0.21
CA GLY A 63 9.57 -1.72 -0.26
C GLY A 63 10.25 -1.79 -1.64
N HIS A 64 9.51 -1.83 -2.74
CA HIS A 64 10.03 -1.90 -4.10
C HIS A 64 10.15 -0.54 -4.82
N CYS A 65 10.14 0.57 -4.11
CA CYS A 65 10.34 1.89 -4.71
C CYS A 65 11.76 2.01 -5.27
N TYR A 66 11.91 2.15 -6.60
CA TYR A 66 13.21 2.25 -7.25
C TYR A 66 13.94 3.58 -6.96
N GLU A 67 13.19 4.63 -6.67
CA GLU A 67 13.72 5.99 -6.57
C GLU A 67 14.09 6.42 -5.14
N ASP A 68 14.07 5.50 -4.18
CA ASP A 68 14.44 5.74 -2.78
C ASP A 68 13.61 6.82 -2.06
N PHE A 69 12.35 6.99 -2.45
CA PHE A 69 11.46 7.98 -1.83
C PHE A 69 10.97 7.58 -0.44
N VAL A 70 11.19 6.33 -0.03
CA VAL A 70 10.68 5.78 1.23
C VAL A 70 11.73 5.81 2.33
N VAL A 71 12.91 5.26 2.07
CA VAL A 71 13.94 5.05 3.11
C VAL A 71 14.82 6.28 3.30
N ASN A 72 15.03 7.09 2.27
CA ASN A 72 15.72 8.39 2.37
C ASN A 72 14.76 9.41 3.01
N ASN A 73 14.73 9.41 4.33
CA ASN A 73 13.84 10.25 5.13
C ASN A 73 14.53 10.74 6.41
N PRO A 74 15.57 11.60 6.29
CA PRO A 74 16.40 12.02 7.43
C PRO A 74 15.55 12.65 8.54
N GLY A 75 15.64 12.04 9.74
CA GLY A 75 14.88 12.49 10.90
C GLY A 75 13.36 12.21 10.88
N GLY A 76 12.86 11.65 9.80
CA GLY A 76 11.44 11.35 9.63
C GLY A 76 11.01 9.98 10.16
N THR A 77 9.75 9.61 9.89
CA THR A 77 9.15 8.34 10.30
C THR A 77 8.73 7.55 9.05
N ILE A 78 9.11 6.28 8.95
CA ILE A 78 8.55 5.35 7.96
C ILE A 78 7.32 4.68 8.57
N LEU A 79 6.15 4.88 7.94
CA LEU A 79 4.93 4.15 8.26
C LEU A 79 4.91 2.88 7.39
N ASP A 80 5.17 1.74 8.02
CA ASP A 80 5.28 0.46 7.35
C ASP A 80 3.95 -0.30 7.44
N LEU A 81 3.33 -0.51 6.29
CA LEU A 81 2.05 -1.19 6.15
C LEU A 81 2.20 -2.69 5.86
N SER A 82 3.39 -3.25 5.86
CA SER A 82 3.60 -4.65 5.46
C SER A 82 2.85 -5.67 6.33
N LEU A 83 2.47 -5.28 7.55
CA LEU A 83 1.65 -6.08 8.45
C LEU A 83 0.13 -5.78 8.33
N LEU A 84 -0.27 -4.77 7.54
CA LEU A 84 -1.66 -4.44 7.30
C LEU A 84 -2.24 -5.39 6.25
N LYS A 85 -2.66 -6.58 6.69
CA LYS A 85 -3.14 -7.69 5.85
C LYS A 85 -4.53 -8.16 6.29
N SER A 86 -5.48 -7.25 6.38
CA SER A 86 -6.86 -7.61 6.69
C SER A 86 -7.55 -8.15 5.44
N ASP A 87 -7.95 -9.41 5.47
CA ASP A 87 -8.77 -10.08 4.44
C ASP A 87 -10.27 -9.81 4.61
N ALA A 88 -10.65 -8.94 5.54
CA ALA A 88 -12.05 -8.65 5.77
C ALA A 88 -12.66 -8.00 4.52
N LEU A 89 -13.57 -8.73 3.88
CA LEU A 89 -14.51 -8.10 2.96
C LEU A 89 -15.24 -6.99 3.73
N PRO A 90 -15.50 -5.84 3.11
CA PRO A 90 -16.45 -4.88 3.68
C PRO A 90 -17.72 -5.63 4.08
N GLY A 91 -18.35 -5.21 5.16
CA GLY A 91 -19.48 -5.93 5.77
C GLY A 91 -20.71 -6.16 4.88
N ASP A 92 -20.70 -5.71 3.62
CA ASP A 92 -21.73 -6.00 2.62
C ASP A 92 -21.48 -7.29 1.81
N GLY A 93 -20.29 -7.90 1.95
CA GLY A 93 -19.91 -9.15 1.25
C GLY A 93 -19.90 -9.07 -0.29
N LYS A 94 -20.01 -7.85 -0.86
CA LYS A 94 -20.21 -7.63 -2.30
C LYS A 94 -18.96 -7.18 -3.03
N ARG A 95 -17.92 -6.76 -2.31
CA ARG A 95 -16.69 -6.22 -2.90
C ARG A 95 -15.48 -7.07 -2.53
N TYR A 96 -14.58 -7.23 -3.48
CA TYR A 96 -13.24 -7.75 -3.17
C TYR A 96 -12.43 -6.64 -2.52
N ARG A 97 -11.65 -6.96 -1.50
CA ARG A 97 -10.77 -6.00 -0.83
C ARG A 97 -9.34 -6.54 -0.79
N ILE A 98 -8.40 -5.69 -1.17
CA ILE A 98 -6.96 -5.94 -1.04
C ILE A 98 -6.40 -4.86 -0.11
N SER A 99 -5.83 -5.27 1.03
CA SER A 99 -5.13 -4.35 1.91
C SER A 99 -3.82 -3.89 1.29
N ALA A 100 -3.42 -2.64 1.55
CA ALA A 100 -2.20 -2.07 0.98
C ALA A 100 -0.91 -2.78 1.44
N GLY A 101 -0.95 -3.50 2.56
CA GLY A 101 0.17 -4.29 3.08
C GLY A 101 0.34 -5.67 2.45
N HIS A 102 -0.65 -6.17 1.67
CA HIS A 102 -0.49 -7.44 0.97
C HIS A 102 0.64 -7.36 -0.07
N GLU A 103 1.40 -8.43 -0.17
CA GLU A 103 2.20 -8.70 -1.35
C GLU A 103 1.30 -9.24 -2.48
N LEU A 104 1.69 -9.00 -3.73
CA LEU A 104 0.89 -9.43 -4.89
C LEU A 104 0.65 -10.94 -4.90
N GLY A 105 1.67 -11.73 -4.53
CA GLY A 105 1.53 -13.19 -4.43
C GLY A 105 0.47 -13.63 -3.44
N GLU A 106 0.38 -12.98 -2.29
CA GLU A 106 -0.65 -13.23 -1.28
C GLU A 106 -2.04 -12.87 -1.82
N ALA A 107 -2.15 -11.70 -2.48
CA ALA A 107 -3.40 -11.26 -3.09
C ALA A 107 -3.88 -12.23 -4.18
N TYR A 108 -2.98 -12.68 -5.08
CA TYR A 108 -3.32 -13.67 -6.13
C TYR A 108 -3.82 -14.98 -5.53
N ILE A 109 -3.09 -15.53 -4.56
CA ILE A 109 -3.45 -16.80 -3.91
C ILE A 109 -4.81 -16.68 -3.21
N SER A 110 -5.03 -15.59 -2.48
CA SER A 110 -6.28 -15.36 -1.74
C SER A 110 -7.47 -15.20 -2.70
N LEU A 111 -7.34 -14.34 -3.71
CA LEU A 111 -8.40 -14.10 -4.71
C LEU A 111 -8.73 -15.37 -5.51
N TYR A 112 -7.70 -16.10 -5.96
CA TYR A 112 -7.92 -17.32 -6.72
C TYR A 112 -8.59 -18.41 -5.89
N LYS A 113 -8.04 -18.73 -4.71
CA LYS A 113 -8.53 -19.83 -3.89
C LYS A 113 -9.93 -19.60 -3.34
N ARG A 114 -10.26 -18.35 -3.02
CA ARG A 114 -11.56 -18.03 -2.43
C ARG A 114 -12.65 -17.78 -3.48
N TYR A 115 -12.28 -17.18 -4.62
CA TYR A 115 -13.26 -16.58 -5.52
C TYR A 115 -13.04 -16.95 -7.01
N GLY A 116 -11.95 -17.61 -7.38
CA GLY A 116 -11.64 -17.92 -8.78
C GLY A 116 -11.32 -16.70 -9.65
N VAL A 117 -10.94 -15.58 -9.03
CA VAL A 117 -10.65 -14.32 -9.73
C VAL A 117 -9.20 -13.88 -9.50
N THR A 118 -8.76 -12.87 -10.25
CA THR A 118 -7.43 -12.30 -10.11
C THR A 118 -7.45 -10.79 -10.36
N ILE A 119 -6.34 -10.11 -10.10
CA ILE A 119 -6.04 -8.76 -10.60
C ILE A 119 -5.01 -8.86 -11.73
N PRO A 120 -5.04 -7.98 -12.75
CA PRO A 120 -4.03 -7.97 -13.82
C PRO A 120 -2.74 -7.25 -13.37
N GLY A 121 -2.23 -7.61 -12.20
CA GLY A 121 -1.06 -7.00 -11.58
C GLY A 121 0.27 -7.62 -12.01
N GLY A 122 1.36 -7.13 -11.43
CA GLY A 122 2.74 -7.50 -11.75
C GLY A 122 3.09 -8.94 -11.37
N SER A 123 4.11 -9.50 -12.00
CA SER A 123 4.54 -10.90 -11.82
C SER A 123 5.45 -11.12 -10.61
N CYS A 124 6.01 -10.07 -10.03
CA CYS A 124 6.87 -10.18 -8.87
C CYS A 124 6.04 -10.32 -7.58
N PHE A 125 6.08 -11.49 -6.97
CA PHE A 125 5.21 -11.84 -5.84
C PHE A 125 5.39 -10.97 -4.60
N GLU A 126 6.62 -10.51 -4.36
CA GLU A 126 6.97 -9.73 -3.16
C GLU A 126 6.67 -8.22 -3.29
N VAL A 127 6.20 -7.76 -4.45
CA VAL A 127 5.81 -6.36 -4.63
C VAL A 127 4.54 -6.08 -3.81
N GLY A 128 4.58 -5.00 -3.02
CA GLY A 128 3.43 -4.60 -2.21
C GLY A 128 2.31 -3.99 -3.02
N ALA A 129 1.07 -4.42 -2.74
CA ALA A 129 -0.14 -3.93 -3.41
C ALA A 129 -0.30 -2.41 -3.29
N GLY A 130 0.07 -1.82 -2.15
CA GLY A 130 -0.08 -0.38 -1.90
C GLY A 130 0.60 0.47 -2.96
N GLY A 131 1.91 0.26 -3.18
CA GLY A 131 2.65 1.01 -4.19
C GLY A 131 2.30 0.59 -5.62
N HIS A 132 2.07 -0.70 -5.84
CA HIS A 132 1.79 -1.24 -7.16
C HIS A 132 0.47 -0.72 -7.74
N ILE A 133 -0.63 -0.81 -6.98
CA ILE A 133 -1.95 -0.40 -7.46
C ILE A 133 -2.03 1.13 -7.61
N THR A 134 -1.53 1.91 -6.63
CA THR A 134 -1.50 3.37 -6.75
C THR A 134 -0.66 3.88 -7.92
N GLY A 135 0.30 3.07 -8.40
CA GLY A 135 1.10 3.33 -9.61
C GLY A 135 0.44 2.88 -10.91
N GLY A 136 -0.75 2.27 -10.86
CA GLY A 136 -1.47 1.76 -12.03
C GLY A 136 -1.67 0.25 -12.04
N GLY A 137 -0.69 -0.53 -11.63
CA GLY A 137 -0.78 -1.99 -11.56
C GLY A 137 -0.70 -2.68 -12.91
N PHE A 138 0.49 -2.64 -13.53
CA PHE A 138 0.78 -3.30 -14.81
C PHE A 138 1.33 -4.71 -14.60
N GLY A 139 0.93 -5.66 -15.44
CA GLY A 139 1.44 -7.03 -15.45
C GLY A 139 1.17 -7.80 -16.74
N VAL A 140 1.50 -9.09 -16.72
CA VAL A 140 1.39 -9.97 -17.92
C VAL A 140 -0.04 -10.10 -18.44
N LEU A 141 -1.04 -9.98 -17.57
CA LEU A 141 -2.45 -10.03 -17.93
C LEU A 141 -3.00 -8.68 -18.45
N SER A 142 -2.21 -7.61 -18.42
CA SER A 142 -2.71 -6.28 -18.78
C SER A 142 -3.10 -6.14 -20.25
N ARG A 143 -2.53 -6.94 -21.14
CA ARG A 143 -2.99 -6.98 -22.56
C ARG A 143 -4.41 -7.52 -22.72
N LEU A 144 -4.83 -8.40 -21.81
CA LEU A 144 -6.16 -9.00 -21.84
C LEU A 144 -7.18 -8.21 -21.03
N HIS A 145 -6.77 -7.68 -19.88
CA HIS A 145 -7.68 -7.15 -18.86
C HIS A 145 -7.45 -5.67 -18.53
N GLY A 146 -6.50 -4.97 -19.16
CA GLY A 146 -6.12 -3.60 -18.76
C GLY A 146 -5.24 -3.60 -17.51
N LEU A 147 -5.18 -2.45 -16.84
CA LEU A 147 -4.43 -2.24 -15.60
C LEU A 147 -5.26 -2.65 -14.38
N THR A 148 -4.61 -2.88 -13.24
CA THR A 148 -5.33 -3.16 -11.99
C THR A 148 -6.29 -2.02 -11.60
N ILE A 149 -5.90 -0.77 -11.85
CA ILE A 149 -6.75 0.40 -11.57
C ILE A 149 -8.00 0.50 -12.45
N ASP A 150 -8.06 -0.18 -13.60
CA ASP A 150 -9.26 -0.21 -14.45
C ASP A 150 -10.41 -0.98 -13.81
N TRP A 151 -10.09 -1.81 -12.82
CA TRP A 151 -11.02 -2.61 -12.03
C TRP A 151 -11.33 -1.99 -10.66
N LEU A 152 -10.56 -0.96 -10.25
CA LEU A 152 -10.70 -0.32 -8.94
C LEU A 152 -12.02 0.46 -8.88
N SER A 153 -12.88 0.14 -7.90
CA SER A 153 -14.16 0.83 -7.68
C SER A 153 -14.11 1.83 -6.53
N ALA A 154 -13.25 1.61 -5.54
CA ALA A 154 -13.03 2.57 -4.46
C ALA A 154 -11.67 2.33 -3.78
N ALA A 155 -11.19 3.31 -3.03
CA ALA A 155 -10.00 3.19 -2.20
C ALA A 155 -10.28 3.71 -0.77
N GLU A 156 -9.66 3.05 0.20
CA GLU A 156 -9.58 3.51 1.58
C GLU A 156 -8.29 4.31 1.75
N ILE A 157 -8.38 5.58 2.11
CA ILE A 157 -7.22 6.46 2.20
C ILE A 157 -7.26 7.32 3.46
N LEU A 158 -6.13 7.41 4.15
CA LEU A 158 -5.90 8.36 5.22
C LEU A 158 -5.41 9.68 4.63
N THR A 159 -6.09 10.76 4.96
CA THR A 159 -5.71 12.12 4.56
C THR A 159 -5.57 13.03 5.77
N VAL A 160 -4.82 14.12 5.60
CA VAL A 160 -4.65 15.15 6.62
C VAL A 160 -5.39 16.40 6.16
N ASP A 161 -6.27 16.95 6.98
CA ASP A 161 -6.96 18.19 6.67
C ASP A 161 -6.06 19.42 6.92
N ASN A 162 -6.55 20.61 6.56
CA ASN A 162 -5.84 21.88 6.73
C ASN A 162 -5.67 22.31 8.21
N LYS A 163 -6.28 21.57 9.15
CA LYS A 163 -6.11 21.76 10.60
C LYS A 163 -5.18 20.72 11.21
N GLY A 164 -4.63 19.81 10.40
CA GLY A 164 -3.75 18.74 10.84
C GLY A 164 -4.47 17.50 11.39
N HIS A 165 -5.78 17.34 11.16
CA HIS A 165 -6.49 16.14 11.59
C HIS A 165 -6.42 15.05 10.54
N VAL A 166 -6.07 13.84 10.98
CA VAL A 166 -6.07 12.63 10.15
C VAL A 166 -7.46 12.02 10.12
N ALA A 167 -7.93 11.67 8.93
CA ALA A 167 -9.20 10.96 8.76
C ALA A 167 -9.07 9.85 7.72
N LEU A 168 -9.70 8.69 8.00
CA LEU A 168 -9.90 7.63 7.01
C LEU A 168 -11.10 7.98 6.16
N ARG A 169 -10.93 7.92 4.83
CA ARG A 169 -11.96 8.18 3.84
C ARG A 169 -12.09 6.99 2.90
N ILE A 170 -13.31 6.73 2.45
CA ILE A 170 -13.58 5.85 1.31
C ILE A 170 -13.89 6.77 0.14
N VAL A 171 -13.07 6.70 -0.90
CA VAL A 171 -13.15 7.54 -2.09
C VAL A 171 -13.50 6.71 -3.32
N ASP A 172 -14.40 7.22 -4.15
CA ASP A 172 -14.87 6.59 -5.38
C ASP A 172 -15.28 7.65 -6.43
N GLU A 173 -15.86 7.24 -7.56
CA GLU A 173 -16.28 8.17 -8.61
C GLU A 173 -17.39 9.17 -8.19
N LYS A 174 -18.12 8.88 -7.11
CA LYS A 174 -19.19 9.72 -6.58
C LYS A 174 -18.77 10.51 -5.34
N HIS A 175 -17.82 9.97 -4.58
CA HIS A 175 -17.34 10.52 -3.32
C HIS A 175 -15.86 10.88 -3.44
N GLU A 176 -15.55 12.17 -3.45
CA GLU A 176 -14.21 12.72 -3.64
C GLU A 176 -13.52 12.23 -4.94
N PRO A 177 -14.16 12.45 -6.12
CA PRO A 177 -13.72 11.85 -7.40
C PRO A 177 -12.30 12.26 -7.81
N ASP A 178 -11.85 13.46 -7.44
CA ASP A 178 -10.49 13.91 -7.76
C ASP A 178 -9.45 13.19 -6.92
N LEU A 179 -9.74 12.93 -5.63
CA LEU A 179 -8.85 12.13 -4.79
C LEU A 179 -8.85 10.67 -5.24
N PHE A 180 -10.02 10.13 -5.63
CA PHE A 180 -10.08 8.79 -6.21
C PHE A 180 -9.27 8.67 -7.49
N ARG A 181 -9.37 9.67 -8.39
CA ARG A 181 -8.53 9.73 -9.61
C ARG A 181 -7.05 9.75 -9.27
N ALA A 182 -6.65 10.49 -8.24
CA ALA A 182 -5.26 10.54 -7.77
C ALA A 182 -4.76 9.17 -7.27
N CYS A 183 -5.63 8.36 -6.64
CA CYS A 183 -5.31 6.99 -6.22
C CYS A 183 -5.17 6.00 -7.39
N ARG A 184 -5.59 6.39 -8.61
CA ARG A 184 -5.59 5.56 -9.83
C ARG A 184 -4.41 5.92 -10.74
N GLY A 185 -3.18 5.75 -10.27
CA GLY A 185 -1.96 5.97 -11.06
C GLY A 185 -1.14 7.20 -10.67
N GLY A 186 -1.58 8.00 -9.71
CA GLY A 186 -0.86 9.18 -9.24
C GLY A 186 0.35 8.87 -8.35
N GLY A 187 0.60 7.60 -8.06
CA GLY A 187 1.71 7.13 -7.22
C GLY A 187 1.38 7.07 -5.73
N GLY A 188 2.08 6.16 -5.03
CA GLY A 188 1.86 5.92 -3.61
C GLY A 188 2.40 7.05 -2.73
N GLY A 189 1.67 7.38 -1.66
CA GLY A 189 2.10 8.34 -0.63
C GLY A 189 2.02 9.82 -1.02
N ASN A 190 1.55 10.17 -2.22
CA ASN A 190 1.52 11.56 -2.69
C ASN A 190 0.29 12.33 -2.20
N PHE A 191 -0.86 11.66 -2.08
CA PHE A 191 -2.14 12.31 -1.76
C PHE A 191 -2.73 11.86 -0.42
N GLY A 192 -2.04 10.95 0.25
CA GLY A 192 -2.42 10.31 1.50
C GLY A 192 -1.89 8.89 1.59
N ILE A 193 -2.29 8.16 2.62
CA ILE A 193 -1.90 6.76 2.84
C ILE A 193 -3.06 5.86 2.46
N VAL A 194 -2.97 5.18 1.31
CA VAL A 194 -3.97 4.18 0.94
C VAL A 194 -3.78 2.95 1.81
N THR A 195 -4.85 2.51 2.48
CA THR A 195 -4.88 1.35 3.38
C THR A 195 -5.58 0.14 2.76
N GLY A 196 -6.44 0.37 1.77
CA GLY A 196 -7.19 -0.69 1.10
C GLY A 196 -7.71 -0.29 -0.27
N PHE A 197 -7.89 -1.29 -1.12
CA PHE A 197 -8.43 -1.18 -2.47
C PHE A 197 -9.69 -2.04 -2.59
N LEU A 198 -10.75 -1.48 -3.15
CA LEU A 198 -12.06 -2.12 -3.27
C LEU A 198 -12.42 -2.32 -4.75
N PHE A 199 -12.91 -3.51 -5.08
CA PHE A 199 -13.26 -3.90 -6.43
C PHE A 199 -14.66 -4.50 -6.43
N ASP A 200 -15.59 -3.92 -7.20
CA ASP A 200 -16.95 -4.48 -7.36
C ASP A 200 -16.95 -5.76 -8.18
N ARG A 201 -15.97 -5.90 -9.07
CA ARG A 201 -15.74 -7.07 -9.91
C ARG A 201 -14.25 -7.23 -10.21
N LEU A 202 -13.86 -8.45 -10.50
CA LEU A 202 -12.50 -8.79 -10.96
C LEU A 202 -12.58 -9.79 -12.10
N PRO A 203 -11.59 -9.88 -12.99
CA PRO A 203 -11.56 -10.88 -14.06
C PRO A 203 -11.42 -12.28 -13.48
N ALA A 204 -12.01 -13.27 -14.15
CA ALA A 204 -11.79 -14.68 -13.83
C ALA A 204 -10.29 -14.98 -13.94
N ALA A 205 -9.79 -15.72 -12.96
CA ALA A 205 -8.41 -16.19 -13.03
C ALA A 205 -8.27 -17.25 -14.14
N PRO A 206 -7.17 -17.25 -14.90
CA PRO A 206 -6.92 -18.31 -15.88
C PRO A 206 -6.79 -19.65 -15.13
N TYR A 207 -7.64 -20.62 -15.48
CA TYR A 207 -7.62 -21.97 -14.87
C TYR A 207 -7.09 -23.03 -15.82
N GLU A 208 -6.95 -22.72 -17.10
CA GLU A 208 -6.26 -23.56 -18.06
C GLU A 208 -4.76 -23.24 -18.01
N VAL A 209 -4.03 -24.00 -17.22
CA VAL A 209 -2.59 -24.08 -17.38
C VAL A 209 -2.35 -24.94 -18.61
N ALA A 210 -1.86 -24.37 -19.69
CA ALA A 210 -1.33 -25.16 -20.78
C ALA A 210 -0.22 -26.06 -20.20
N ASN A 211 -0.48 -27.34 -20.08
CA ASN A 211 0.55 -28.32 -19.81
C ASN A 211 1.48 -28.32 -21.04
N ALA A 212 2.52 -27.49 -20.97
CA ALA A 212 3.61 -27.52 -21.94
C ALA A 212 4.66 -28.49 -21.46
#